data_a9fe365c27370fd6cbb579d0101eed2d
#
_entry.id   a9fe365c27370fd6cbb579d0101eed2d
#
_cell.length_a   1.000
_cell.length_b   1.000
_cell.length_c   1.000
_cell.angle_alpha   90.00
_cell.angle_beta   90.00
_cell.angle_gamma   90.00
#
_symmetry.space_group_name_H-M   'P 1'
#
loop_
_entity.id
_entity.type
_entity.pdbx_description
1 polymer ?
#
loop_
_entity_poly.entity_id
_entity_poly.type
_entity_poly.pdbx_seq_one_letter_code
_entity_poly.pdbx_strand_id
1 'polypeptide(L)'
;MKYDVISADGHVDLIWLPPDLFTGNASAGLKDRMPHVVEGPKGPEWISAKGAKFGLMNGMGSAGREYVPGVIHRSDRMASTGLYDDGKKGIRRLTEPSLRLKDQDRDGVQAEILYGVLGSSGRLNDPEAALEMLRIYNDWLHDFCKAAPDRLVGLANIPNYNMEESVAEMMRNAKRGVRGFDVANRPDMTPLWDPFWEPLWQCAHETGIPVHFHTIGGRSPDYSKMPQYVVRRVQATHITSFQMHMGYMLMSLIFSGALERFPNLKIVIGEAGLGWIPYVLQHMDLEWEDQFKDLDLKMKPSEYWYRQCYATYQTDPVGIRLLDLLGEDNVMWGSDYPHPDGIWPDSQEFLERELSGVSAEGRRKITRDNAMKLYRLSN
;
A
#
# COMPACT_ATOMS: atom_id res chain seq x y z
N MET A 1 8.93 -12.74 19.86
CA MET A 1 8.10 -13.62 18.99
C MET A 1 9.02 -14.14 17.88
N LYS A 2 8.91 -15.39 17.45
CA LYS A 2 9.68 -15.86 16.31
C LYS A 2 8.88 -15.62 15.02
N TYR A 3 9.47 -14.88 14.09
CA TYR A 3 8.88 -14.70 12.76
C TYR A 3 9.51 -15.71 11.79
N ASP A 4 8.65 -16.30 10.95
CA ASP A 4 9.07 -17.11 9.80
C ASP A 4 8.62 -16.45 8.50
N VAL A 5 7.40 -15.84 8.47
CA VAL A 5 6.88 -15.10 7.33
C VAL A 5 6.21 -13.80 7.82
N ILE A 6 6.60 -12.68 7.23
CA ILE A 6 6.00 -11.36 7.42
C ILE A 6 5.43 -10.90 6.08
N SER A 7 4.15 -10.55 6.06
CA SER A 7 3.55 -9.89 4.90
C SER A 7 3.88 -8.39 4.95
N ALA A 8 4.71 -7.93 4.02
CA ALA A 8 5.05 -6.52 3.91
C ALA A 8 3.98 -5.70 3.16
N ASP A 9 2.84 -6.34 2.85
CA ASP A 9 1.72 -5.74 2.14
C ASP A 9 0.42 -6.40 2.57
N GLY A 10 -0.37 -5.67 3.32
CA GLY A 10 -1.70 -6.00 3.76
C GLY A 10 -2.51 -4.72 3.94
N HIS A 11 -3.83 -4.81 3.93
CA HIS A 11 -4.68 -3.62 3.86
C HIS A 11 -5.74 -3.56 4.94
N VAL A 12 -6.09 -2.33 5.31
CA VAL A 12 -7.30 -2.00 6.06
C VAL A 12 -8.13 -1.03 5.22
N ASP A 13 -9.09 -1.58 4.50
CA ASP A 13 -9.95 -0.79 3.61
C ASP A 13 -11.03 -0.03 4.38
N LEU A 14 -11.36 1.17 3.88
CA LEU A 14 -12.43 2.00 4.44
C LEU A 14 -13.75 1.23 4.63
N ILE A 15 -14.11 0.37 3.69
CA ILE A 15 -15.38 -0.36 3.70
C ILE A 15 -15.54 -1.34 4.86
N TRP A 16 -14.45 -1.76 5.51
CA TRP A 16 -14.44 -2.66 6.66
C TRP A 16 -14.31 -1.93 8.01
N LEU A 17 -14.12 -0.61 7.99
CA LEU A 17 -14.02 0.20 9.20
C LEU A 17 -15.38 0.28 9.94
N PRO A 18 -15.37 0.62 11.24
CA PRO A 18 -16.60 0.90 11.97
C PRO A 18 -17.42 2.00 11.24
N PRO A 19 -18.73 1.82 11.04
CA PRO A 19 -19.56 2.72 10.21
C PRO A 19 -19.64 4.15 10.75
N ASP A 20 -19.42 4.34 12.04
CA ASP A 20 -19.46 5.61 12.76
C ASP A 20 -18.05 6.19 13.03
N LEU A 21 -16.99 5.52 12.59
CA LEU A 21 -15.62 5.92 12.90
C LEU A 21 -15.35 7.39 12.59
N PHE A 22 -15.66 7.82 11.38
CA PHE A 22 -15.36 9.19 10.95
C PHE A 22 -16.36 10.19 11.50
N THR A 23 -17.66 9.93 11.40
CA THR A 23 -18.70 10.83 11.88
C THR A 23 -18.73 10.94 13.40
N GLY A 24 -18.32 9.90 14.12
CA GLY A 24 -18.26 9.89 15.59
C GLY A 24 -17.06 10.66 16.16
N ASN A 25 -15.97 10.78 15.40
CA ASN A 25 -14.70 11.36 15.88
C ASN A 25 -14.33 12.69 15.20
N ALA A 26 -15.06 13.10 14.16
CA ALA A 26 -14.81 14.38 13.49
C ALA A 26 -15.21 15.58 14.34
N SER A 27 -14.48 16.68 14.15
CA SER A 27 -14.86 17.98 14.69
C SER A 27 -16.29 18.38 14.21
N ALA A 28 -16.99 19.17 15.02
CA ALA A 28 -18.38 19.54 14.76
C ALA A 28 -18.61 20.17 13.37
N GLY A 29 -17.64 20.97 12.89
CA GLY A 29 -17.71 21.61 11.57
C GLY A 29 -17.44 20.69 10.38
N LEU A 30 -16.87 19.50 10.61
CA LEU A 30 -16.51 18.55 9.56
C LEU A 30 -17.34 17.28 9.56
N LYS A 31 -18.12 17.04 10.62
CA LYS A 31 -18.87 15.81 10.84
C LYS A 31 -19.75 15.43 9.63
N ASP A 32 -20.50 16.36 9.08
CA ASP A 32 -21.40 16.15 7.95
C ASP A 32 -20.66 16.01 6.60
N ARG A 33 -19.34 16.26 6.59
CA ARG A 33 -18.47 16.15 5.40
C ARG A 33 -17.72 14.82 5.36
N MET A 34 -17.77 14.04 6.45
CA MET A 34 -17.07 12.76 6.59
C MET A 34 -17.70 11.64 5.77
N PRO A 35 -16.92 10.60 5.43
CA PRO A 35 -17.48 9.35 4.92
C PRO A 35 -18.45 8.75 5.94
N HIS A 36 -19.57 8.25 5.46
CA HIS A 36 -20.60 7.63 6.30
C HIS A 36 -21.34 6.53 5.54
N VAL A 37 -22.05 5.69 6.27
CA VAL A 37 -22.81 4.57 5.71
C VAL A 37 -24.27 4.97 5.53
N VAL A 38 -24.84 4.60 4.39
CA VAL A 38 -26.26 4.75 4.06
C VAL A 38 -26.82 3.44 3.53
N GLU A 39 -28.14 3.26 3.65
CA GLU A 39 -28.82 2.13 3.02
C GLU A 39 -28.85 2.31 1.50
N GLY A 40 -28.28 1.37 0.79
CA GLY A 40 -28.26 1.33 -0.68
C GLY A 40 -29.10 0.17 -1.24
N PRO A 41 -29.26 0.09 -2.57
CA PRO A 41 -30.05 -0.97 -3.21
C PRO A 41 -29.57 -2.40 -2.97
N LYS A 42 -28.30 -2.55 -2.62
CA LYS A 42 -27.64 -3.87 -2.37
C LYS A 42 -27.23 -4.06 -0.91
N GLY A 43 -27.65 -3.19 -0.01
CA GLY A 43 -27.31 -3.15 1.39
C GLY A 43 -26.52 -1.89 1.78
N PRO A 44 -26.04 -1.80 3.01
CA PRO A 44 -25.29 -0.65 3.50
C PRO A 44 -24.08 -0.32 2.61
N GLU A 45 -23.95 0.94 2.20
CA GLU A 45 -22.82 1.41 1.37
C GLU A 45 -22.17 2.66 1.96
N TRP A 46 -20.85 2.76 1.81
CA TRP A 46 -20.08 3.94 2.18
C TRP A 46 -20.18 5.01 1.09
N ILE A 47 -20.52 6.24 1.50
CA ILE A 47 -20.59 7.42 0.63
C ILE A 47 -19.90 8.61 1.29
N SER A 48 -19.67 9.69 0.52
CA SER A 48 -19.32 11.01 1.04
C SER A 48 -20.45 12.01 0.87
N ALA A 49 -20.39 13.11 1.60
CA ALA A 49 -21.31 14.24 1.46
C ALA A 49 -21.37 14.81 0.03
N LYS A 50 -20.27 14.70 -0.74
CA LYS A 50 -20.20 15.15 -2.15
C LYS A 50 -20.56 14.04 -3.14
N GLY A 51 -21.18 12.95 -2.67
CA GLY A 51 -21.71 11.87 -3.52
C GLY A 51 -20.69 10.87 -4.04
N ALA A 52 -19.44 10.88 -3.56
CA ALA A 52 -18.50 9.81 -3.87
C ALA A 52 -18.99 8.51 -3.23
N LYS A 53 -19.01 7.42 -4.00
CA LYS A 53 -19.35 6.07 -3.53
C LYS A 53 -18.07 5.29 -3.31
N PHE A 54 -17.90 4.74 -2.12
CA PHE A 54 -16.71 3.92 -1.78
C PHE A 54 -16.99 2.43 -1.90
N GLY A 55 -18.25 2.00 -1.91
CA GLY A 55 -18.68 0.62 -2.07
C GLY A 55 -19.49 0.08 -0.90
N LEU A 56 -19.88 -1.18 -1.01
CA LEU A 56 -20.65 -1.88 0.02
C LEU A 56 -19.84 -2.02 1.31
N MET A 57 -20.49 -1.80 2.43
CA MET A 57 -19.90 -2.08 3.73
C MET A 57 -19.55 -3.58 3.85
N ASN A 58 -18.33 -3.88 4.26
CA ASN A 58 -17.78 -5.24 4.29
C ASN A 58 -17.83 -5.98 2.94
N GLY A 59 -17.80 -5.22 1.85
CA GLY A 59 -17.77 -5.78 0.50
C GLY A 59 -16.38 -6.32 0.10
N MET A 60 -16.21 -6.60 -1.18
CA MET A 60 -15.02 -7.25 -1.71
C MET A 60 -13.93 -6.24 -2.05
N GLY A 61 -12.80 -6.33 -1.35
CA GLY A 61 -11.59 -5.53 -1.58
C GLY A 61 -11.81 -4.02 -1.46
N SER A 62 -10.82 -3.23 -1.82
CA SER A 62 -10.84 -1.77 -1.73
C SER A 62 -11.98 -1.09 -2.51
N ALA A 63 -12.50 -1.77 -3.53
CA ALA A 63 -13.61 -1.27 -4.34
C ALA A 63 -15.00 -1.49 -3.72
N GLY A 64 -15.12 -2.23 -2.62
CA GLY A 64 -16.39 -2.53 -1.96
C GLY A 64 -17.43 -3.18 -2.86
N ARG A 65 -16.99 -3.99 -3.83
CA ARG A 65 -17.89 -4.70 -4.75
C ARG A 65 -18.60 -5.83 -4.05
N GLU A 66 -19.76 -6.19 -4.57
CA GLU A 66 -20.43 -7.43 -4.18
C GLU A 66 -19.61 -8.62 -4.68
N TYR A 67 -19.42 -9.64 -3.81
CA TYR A 67 -18.84 -10.90 -4.24
C TYR A 67 -19.84 -11.68 -5.10
N VAL A 68 -19.38 -12.09 -6.28
CA VAL A 68 -20.15 -12.95 -7.21
C VAL A 68 -19.32 -14.20 -7.53
N PRO A 69 -19.80 -15.39 -7.16
CA PRO A 69 -19.08 -16.64 -7.42
C PRO A 69 -18.70 -16.84 -8.89
N GLY A 70 -17.49 -17.34 -9.15
CA GLY A 70 -16.98 -17.64 -10.48
C GLY A 70 -16.56 -16.45 -11.34
N VAL A 71 -16.65 -15.21 -10.83
CA VAL A 71 -16.27 -14.00 -11.59
C VAL A 71 -14.80 -13.65 -11.39
N ILE A 72 -14.30 -13.75 -10.16
CA ILE A 72 -12.89 -13.54 -9.83
C ILE A 72 -12.42 -14.77 -9.06
N HIS A 73 -11.59 -15.58 -9.68
CA HIS A 73 -11.18 -16.88 -9.14
C HIS A 73 -10.50 -16.78 -7.76
N ARG A 74 -9.64 -15.77 -7.55
CA ARG A 74 -9.00 -15.54 -6.24
C ARG A 74 -10.00 -15.16 -5.16
N SER A 75 -11.04 -14.40 -5.50
CA SER A 75 -12.13 -14.06 -4.57
C SER A 75 -12.95 -15.29 -4.17
N ASP A 76 -13.09 -16.30 -5.04
CA ASP A 76 -13.75 -17.56 -4.70
C ASP A 76 -12.97 -18.30 -3.60
N ARG A 77 -11.65 -18.22 -3.60
CA ARG A 77 -10.80 -18.80 -2.55
C ARG A 77 -10.98 -18.07 -1.21
N MET A 78 -11.02 -16.74 -1.23
CA MET A 78 -11.35 -15.95 -0.04
C MET A 78 -12.75 -16.26 0.49
N ALA A 79 -13.73 -16.35 -0.40
CA ALA A 79 -15.11 -16.69 -0.03
C ALA A 79 -15.22 -18.05 0.66
N SER A 80 -14.43 -19.04 0.24
CA SER A 80 -14.40 -20.37 0.86
C SER A 80 -13.98 -20.37 2.33
N THR A 81 -13.31 -19.31 2.79
CA THR A 81 -12.97 -19.09 4.21
C THR A 81 -14.12 -18.53 5.04
N GLY A 82 -15.24 -18.16 4.42
CA GLY A 82 -16.36 -17.47 5.06
C GLY A 82 -16.19 -15.95 5.20
N LEU A 83 -15.13 -15.34 4.64
CA LEU A 83 -14.84 -13.92 4.80
C LEU A 83 -16.02 -13.02 4.43
N TYR A 84 -16.61 -13.21 3.26
CA TYR A 84 -17.72 -12.37 2.78
C TYR A 84 -19.05 -12.67 3.48
N ASP A 85 -19.27 -13.90 3.92
CA ASP A 85 -20.45 -14.28 4.70
C ASP A 85 -20.40 -13.70 6.10
N ASP A 86 -19.22 -13.66 6.72
CA ASP A 86 -18.99 -12.98 7.98
C ASP A 86 -19.25 -11.48 7.85
N GLY A 87 -18.74 -10.86 6.79
CA GLY A 87 -19.00 -9.46 6.48
C GLY A 87 -20.49 -9.12 6.35
N LYS A 88 -21.27 -9.97 5.66
CA LYS A 88 -22.74 -9.84 5.54
C LYS A 88 -23.47 -9.94 6.90
N LYS A 89 -22.89 -10.68 7.85
CA LYS A 89 -23.39 -10.79 9.24
C LYS A 89 -22.91 -9.65 10.14
N GLY A 90 -22.17 -8.69 9.62
CA GLY A 90 -21.59 -7.59 10.38
C GLY A 90 -20.32 -7.95 11.16
N ILE A 91 -19.73 -9.12 10.92
CA ILE A 91 -18.46 -9.55 11.53
C ILE A 91 -17.32 -8.95 10.71
N ARG A 92 -16.60 -8.00 11.28
CA ARG A 92 -15.53 -7.24 10.62
C ARG A 92 -14.17 -7.89 10.82
N ARG A 93 -13.88 -8.98 10.11
CA ARG A 93 -12.63 -9.74 10.29
C ARG A 93 -11.37 -8.92 10.10
N LEU A 94 -11.38 -7.94 9.19
CA LEU A 94 -10.21 -7.12 8.87
C LEU A 94 -9.87 -6.10 9.96
N THR A 95 -10.88 -5.62 10.67
CA THR A 95 -10.78 -4.48 11.59
C THR A 95 -11.07 -4.85 13.04
N GLU A 96 -11.27 -6.14 13.31
CA GLU A 96 -11.30 -6.73 14.64
C GLU A 96 -9.97 -7.47 14.88
N PRO A 97 -9.06 -6.98 15.77
CA PRO A 97 -7.71 -7.53 15.89
C PRO A 97 -7.67 -9.03 16.12
N SER A 98 -8.53 -9.53 17.02
CA SER A 98 -8.59 -10.96 17.37
C SER A 98 -8.98 -11.85 16.18
N LEU A 99 -9.79 -11.35 15.26
CA LEU A 99 -10.23 -12.06 14.07
C LEU A 99 -9.17 -11.96 12.95
N ARG A 100 -8.56 -10.78 12.77
CA ARG A 100 -7.48 -10.62 11.81
C ARG A 100 -6.28 -11.50 12.13
N LEU A 101 -5.93 -11.62 13.40
CA LEU A 101 -4.86 -12.52 13.83
C LEU A 101 -5.14 -13.99 13.50
N LYS A 102 -6.40 -14.42 13.56
CA LYS A 102 -6.80 -15.78 13.11
C LYS A 102 -6.64 -15.97 11.62
N ASP A 103 -6.87 -14.93 10.83
CA ASP A 103 -6.65 -14.97 9.38
C ASP A 103 -5.16 -15.01 9.04
N GLN A 104 -4.32 -14.29 9.77
CA GLN A 104 -2.85 -14.41 9.69
C GLN A 104 -2.39 -15.83 10.04
N ASP A 105 -2.87 -16.37 11.18
CA ASP A 105 -2.51 -17.73 11.63
C ASP A 105 -2.92 -18.80 10.61
N ARG A 106 -4.10 -18.65 9.99
CA ARG A 106 -4.59 -19.53 8.92
C ARG A 106 -3.63 -19.55 7.73
N ASP A 107 -3.07 -18.43 7.38
CA ASP A 107 -2.21 -18.22 6.21
C ASP A 107 -0.71 -18.44 6.51
N GLY A 108 -0.38 -18.75 7.78
CA GLY A 108 1.00 -18.95 8.23
C GLY A 108 1.83 -17.67 8.23
N VAL A 109 1.18 -16.51 8.39
CA VAL A 109 1.80 -15.17 8.46
C VAL A 109 1.87 -14.72 9.93
N GLN A 110 3.05 -14.31 10.41
CA GLN A 110 3.21 -13.93 11.81
C GLN A 110 3.04 -12.42 12.04
N ALA A 111 3.30 -11.59 11.01
CA ALA A 111 3.06 -10.15 11.08
C ALA A 111 2.68 -9.58 9.72
N GLU A 112 1.97 -8.45 9.73
CA GLU A 112 1.58 -7.70 8.54
C GLU A 112 1.93 -6.22 8.67
N ILE A 113 2.41 -5.66 7.55
CA ILE A 113 2.53 -4.21 7.35
C ILE A 113 1.22 -3.75 6.69
N LEU A 114 0.53 -2.80 7.33
CA LEU A 114 -0.85 -2.44 7.00
C LEU A 114 -0.91 -1.07 6.31
N TYR A 115 -1.26 -1.11 5.04
CA TYR A 115 -1.64 0.07 4.25
C TYR A 115 -3.08 0.50 4.56
N GLY A 116 -3.45 1.73 4.18
CA GLY A 116 -4.67 2.34 4.66
C GLY A 116 -5.59 2.94 3.60
N VAL A 117 -6.22 4.04 3.97
CA VAL A 117 -7.38 4.62 3.29
C VAL A 117 -7.04 5.78 2.32
N LEU A 118 -5.78 5.93 1.90
CA LEU A 118 -5.35 7.06 1.05
C LEU A 118 -6.16 7.20 -0.24
N GLY A 119 -6.45 6.10 -0.91
CA GLY A 119 -7.28 6.12 -2.11
C GLY A 119 -8.70 6.62 -1.86
N SER A 120 -9.25 6.37 -0.66
CA SER A 120 -10.56 6.83 -0.26
C SER A 120 -10.54 8.32 0.11
N SER A 121 -9.53 8.79 0.87
CA SER A 121 -9.40 10.20 1.23
C SER A 121 -9.30 11.10 0.00
N GLY A 122 -8.57 10.70 -1.02
CA GLY A 122 -8.46 11.43 -2.28
C GLY A 122 -9.78 11.55 -3.06
N ARG A 123 -10.72 10.62 -2.86
CA ARG A 123 -12.04 10.66 -3.49
C ARG A 123 -13.06 11.56 -2.79
N LEU A 124 -12.75 12.07 -1.59
CA LEU A 124 -13.61 13.04 -0.90
C LEU A 124 -13.77 14.34 -1.69
N ASN A 125 -12.77 14.70 -2.49
CA ASN A 125 -12.73 15.97 -3.22
C ASN A 125 -12.96 17.19 -2.31
N ASP A 126 -12.39 17.10 -1.10
CA ASP A 126 -12.51 18.05 0.00
C ASP A 126 -11.23 17.93 0.86
N PRO A 127 -10.23 18.79 0.65
CA PRO A 127 -8.92 18.67 1.30
C PRO A 127 -8.97 18.73 2.84
N GLU A 128 -9.83 19.60 3.39
CA GLU A 128 -9.96 19.74 4.84
C GLU A 128 -10.62 18.49 5.46
N ALA A 129 -11.68 17.99 4.85
CA ALA A 129 -12.33 16.74 5.27
C ALA A 129 -11.40 15.53 5.08
N ALA A 130 -10.58 15.51 4.02
CA ALA A 130 -9.60 14.45 3.79
C ALA A 130 -8.50 14.44 4.86
N LEU A 131 -8.00 15.60 5.27
CA LEU A 131 -7.02 15.71 6.36
C LEU A 131 -7.59 15.17 7.68
N GLU A 132 -8.81 15.60 8.04
CA GLU A 132 -9.49 15.13 9.25
C GLU A 132 -9.74 13.61 9.20
N MET A 133 -10.18 13.10 8.05
CA MET A 133 -10.35 11.66 7.83
C MET A 133 -9.04 10.89 8.06
N LEU A 134 -7.92 11.37 7.55
CA LEU A 134 -6.62 10.72 7.73
C LEU A 134 -6.16 10.75 9.19
N ARG A 135 -6.38 11.85 9.90
CA ARG A 135 -6.07 11.95 11.33
C ARG A 135 -6.88 10.96 12.17
N ILE A 136 -8.20 10.89 11.92
CA ILE A 136 -9.08 9.92 12.61
C ILE A 136 -8.64 8.49 12.30
N TYR A 137 -8.33 8.20 11.03
CA TYR A 137 -7.86 6.88 10.62
C TYR A 137 -6.53 6.52 11.31
N ASN A 138 -5.55 7.42 11.32
CA ASN A 138 -4.25 7.18 11.97
C ASN A 138 -4.40 6.94 13.48
N ASP A 139 -5.31 7.63 14.14
CA ASP A 139 -5.61 7.42 15.55
C ASP A 139 -6.23 6.03 15.80
N TRP A 140 -7.22 5.66 14.99
CA TRP A 140 -7.84 4.35 15.03
C TRP A 140 -6.82 3.24 14.73
N LEU A 141 -6.00 3.39 13.68
CA LEU A 141 -5.00 2.40 13.29
C LEU A 141 -3.96 2.17 14.39
N HIS A 142 -3.52 3.25 15.04
CA HIS A 142 -2.60 3.15 16.17
C HIS A 142 -3.20 2.32 17.31
N ASP A 143 -4.48 2.57 17.66
CA ASP A 143 -5.15 1.81 18.73
C ASP A 143 -5.45 0.36 18.32
N PHE A 144 -5.79 0.14 17.05
CA PHE A 144 -5.94 -1.20 16.46
C PHE A 144 -4.64 -2.02 16.57
N CYS A 145 -3.50 -1.43 16.20
CA CYS A 145 -2.21 -2.11 16.23
C CYS A 145 -1.71 -2.39 17.64
N LYS A 146 -2.11 -1.60 18.66
CA LYS A 146 -1.78 -1.85 20.07
C LYS A 146 -2.25 -3.21 20.59
N ALA A 147 -3.28 -3.79 19.97
CA ALA A 147 -3.78 -5.11 20.37
C ALA A 147 -2.76 -6.23 20.15
N ALA A 148 -1.86 -6.07 19.16
CA ALA A 148 -0.78 -6.99 18.86
C ALA A 148 0.38 -6.27 18.15
N PRO A 149 1.17 -5.42 18.85
CA PRO A 149 2.13 -4.49 18.24
C PRO A 149 3.31 -5.18 17.55
N ASP A 150 3.53 -6.46 17.83
CA ASP A 150 4.54 -7.29 17.16
C ASP A 150 3.97 -8.01 15.92
N ARG A 151 2.65 -7.94 15.68
CA ARG A 151 1.97 -8.62 14.57
C ARG A 151 1.24 -7.67 13.62
N LEU A 152 0.81 -6.52 14.09
CA LEU A 152 0.06 -5.52 13.36
C LEU A 152 0.89 -4.23 13.28
N VAL A 153 1.44 -3.94 12.11
CA VAL A 153 2.33 -2.78 11.88
C VAL A 153 1.64 -1.80 10.94
N GLY A 154 0.93 -0.85 11.52
CA GLY A 154 0.21 0.17 10.75
C GLY A 154 1.15 1.23 10.16
N LEU A 155 0.90 1.60 8.90
CA LEU A 155 1.54 2.73 8.24
C LEU A 155 0.68 3.98 8.43
N ALA A 156 1.24 5.06 8.96
CA ALA A 156 0.50 6.30 9.07
C ALA A 156 0.23 6.89 7.69
N ASN A 157 -1.03 7.17 7.40
CA ASN A 157 -1.44 7.79 6.15
C ASN A 157 -1.16 9.29 6.17
N ILE A 158 -0.35 9.76 5.24
CA ILE A 158 0.15 11.14 5.18
C ILE A 158 -0.48 11.86 3.99
N PRO A 159 -1.08 13.04 4.20
CA PRO A 159 -1.56 13.86 3.09
C PRO A 159 -0.39 14.30 2.20
N ASN A 160 -0.66 14.58 0.91
CA ASN A 160 0.38 14.97 -0.05
C ASN A 160 0.04 16.26 -0.84
N TYR A 161 -0.86 17.07 -0.32
CA TYR A 161 -1.34 18.31 -0.96
C TYR A 161 -1.06 19.58 -0.14
N ASN A 162 -0.68 19.43 1.13
CA ASN A 162 -0.24 20.50 2.02
C ASN A 162 0.95 20.00 2.83
N MET A 163 2.13 20.50 2.53
CA MET A 163 3.38 19.97 3.08
C MET A 163 3.55 20.29 4.57
N GLU A 164 3.05 21.42 5.06
CA GLU A 164 3.06 21.77 6.47
C GLU A 164 2.24 20.74 7.28
N GLU A 165 1.03 20.45 6.83
CA GLU A 165 0.15 19.43 7.45
C GLU A 165 0.73 18.02 7.32
N SER A 166 1.38 17.73 6.20
CA SER A 166 2.05 16.44 5.98
C SER A 166 3.15 16.20 7.02
N VAL A 167 4.04 17.16 7.18
CA VAL A 167 5.15 17.09 8.15
C VAL A 167 4.62 17.06 9.58
N ALA A 168 3.61 17.89 9.89
CA ALA A 168 2.98 17.89 11.21
C ALA A 168 2.40 16.50 11.56
N GLU A 169 1.72 15.85 10.60
CA GLU A 169 1.14 14.53 10.78
C GLU A 169 2.22 13.43 10.86
N MET A 170 3.30 13.51 10.05
CA MET A 170 4.45 12.62 10.18
C MET A 170 5.06 12.68 11.57
N MET A 171 5.34 13.87 12.07
CA MET A 171 5.94 14.09 13.40
C MET A 171 5.01 13.64 14.53
N ARG A 172 3.69 13.85 14.38
CA ARG A 172 2.69 13.36 15.33
C ARG A 172 2.73 11.85 15.46
N ASN A 173 2.76 11.14 14.34
CA ASN A 173 2.78 9.67 14.32
C ASN A 173 4.17 9.10 14.67
N ALA A 174 5.27 9.77 14.31
CA ALA A 174 6.61 9.37 14.71
C ALA A 174 6.77 9.35 16.24
N LYS A 175 6.23 10.38 16.94
CA LYS A 175 6.21 10.41 18.42
C LYS A 175 5.38 9.26 19.03
N ARG A 176 4.43 8.72 18.31
CA ARG A 176 3.61 7.56 18.73
C ARG A 176 4.24 6.22 18.38
N GLY A 177 5.41 6.22 17.73
CA GLY A 177 6.16 5.01 17.41
C GLY A 177 5.71 4.30 16.13
N VAL A 178 5.10 5.01 15.17
CA VAL A 178 4.81 4.45 13.85
C VAL A 178 6.08 3.97 13.17
N ARG A 179 5.98 2.93 12.36
CA ARG A 179 7.15 2.29 11.71
C ARG A 179 7.22 2.52 10.19
N GLY A 180 6.28 3.26 9.64
CA GLY A 180 6.27 3.66 8.22
C GLY A 180 5.23 4.74 7.95
N PHE A 181 5.48 5.54 6.91
CA PHE A 181 4.57 6.55 6.40
C PHE A 181 4.07 6.12 5.03
N ASP A 182 2.76 6.12 4.83
CA ASP A 182 2.13 5.83 3.56
C ASP A 182 1.69 7.15 2.92
N VAL A 183 2.18 7.45 1.71
CA VAL A 183 1.93 8.69 0.97
C VAL A 183 1.22 8.35 -0.33
N ALA A 184 0.10 9.02 -0.60
CA ALA A 184 -0.67 8.75 -1.81
C ALA A 184 0.15 9.01 -3.08
N ASN A 185 0.21 7.99 -3.96
CA ASN A 185 0.75 8.12 -5.30
C ASN A 185 -0.39 8.37 -6.29
N ARG A 186 -0.53 9.61 -6.77
CA ARG A 186 -1.63 10.03 -7.64
C ARG A 186 -1.10 10.68 -8.92
N PRO A 187 -1.75 10.46 -10.06
CA PRO A 187 -1.35 11.08 -11.34
C PRO A 187 -1.38 12.61 -11.34
N ASP A 188 -2.16 13.21 -10.43
CA ASP A 188 -2.36 14.66 -10.29
C ASP A 188 -1.58 15.27 -9.11
N MET A 189 -0.72 14.50 -8.46
CA MET A 189 0.13 15.03 -7.38
C MET A 189 1.27 15.89 -7.95
N THR A 190 1.84 16.76 -7.11
CA THR A 190 3.06 17.50 -7.42
C THR A 190 4.18 16.51 -7.81
N PRO A 191 4.89 16.71 -8.93
CA PRO A 191 5.96 15.80 -9.36
C PRO A 191 7.05 15.65 -8.30
N LEU A 192 7.64 14.46 -8.15
CA LEU A 192 8.60 14.17 -7.07
C LEU A 192 9.95 14.91 -7.20
N TRP A 193 10.24 15.52 -8.34
CA TRP A 193 11.39 16.42 -8.50
C TRP A 193 11.14 17.84 -8.04
N ASP A 194 9.90 18.20 -7.68
CA ASP A 194 9.57 19.54 -7.22
C ASP A 194 10.06 19.76 -5.79
N PRO A 195 10.68 20.92 -5.49
CA PRO A 195 11.10 21.27 -4.13
C PRO A 195 9.99 21.25 -3.06
N PHE A 196 8.74 21.22 -3.49
CA PHE A 196 7.58 20.99 -2.61
C PHE A 196 7.78 19.81 -1.65
N TRP A 197 8.47 18.77 -2.08
CA TRP A 197 8.66 17.53 -1.29
C TRP A 197 9.82 17.61 -0.28
N GLU A 198 10.70 18.58 -0.36
CA GLU A 198 11.90 18.66 0.50
C GLU A 198 11.60 18.55 1.99
N PRO A 199 10.57 19.24 2.57
CA PRO A 199 10.28 19.11 3.99
C PRO A 199 9.85 17.69 4.40
N LEU A 200 9.17 16.95 3.52
CA LEU A 200 8.77 15.56 3.77
C LEU A 200 10.00 14.66 3.77
N TRP A 201 10.89 14.84 2.78
CA TRP A 201 12.13 14.07 2.70
C TRP A 201 13.04 14.32 3.89
N GLN A 202 13.15 15.57 4.32
CA GLN A 202 13.91 15.94 5.52
C GLN A 202 13.34 15.27 6.77
N CYS A 203 12.03 15.30 6.97
CA CYS A 203 11.37 14.66 8.11
C CYS A 203 11.59 13.14 8.12
N ALA A 204 11.46 12.49 6.97
CA ALA A 204 11.72 11.05 6.84
C ALA A 204 13.18 10.69 7.07
N HIS A 205 14.13 11.53 6.59
CA HIS A 205 15.56 11.38 6.82
C HIS A 205 15.92 11.48 8.31
N GLU A 206 15.38 12.47 9.02
CA GLU A 206 15.66 12.71 10.45
C GLU A 206 15.06 11.63 11.34
N THR A 207 13.85 11.16 11.04
CA THR A 207 13.20 10.11 11.82
C THR A 207 13.70 8.72 11.48
N GLY A 208 14.26 8.53 10.27
CA GLY A 208 14.64 7.24 9.72
C GLY A 208 13.47 6.28 9.56
N ILE A 209 12.24 6.82 9.45
CA ILE A 209 11.01 6.06 9.19
C ILE A 209 10.81 5.99 7.68
N PRO A 210 10.61 4.78 7.08
CA PRO A 210 10.46 4.64 5.65
C PRO A 210 9.19 5.30 5.13
N VAL A 211 9.27 5.86 3.93
CA VAL A 211 8.15 6.41 3.18
C VAL A 211 7.69 5.39 2.13
N HIS A 212 6.42 5.13 2.09
CA HIS A 212 5.78 4.21 1.18
C HIS A 212 4.99 4.95 0.11
N PHE A 213 5.11 4.47 -1.12
CA PHE A 213 4.21 4.79 -2.22
C PHE A 213 3.60 3.48 -2.70
N HIS A 214 2.30 3.35 -2.49
CA HIS A 214 1.59 2.18 -2.92
C HIS A 214 1.09 2.33 -4.36
N THR A 215 1.03 1.21 -5.10
CA THR A 215 0.46 1.23 -6.43
C THR A 215 -1.01 1.64 -6.34
N ILE A 216 -1.37 2.63 -7.12
CA ILE A 216 -2.76 3.04 -7.30
C ILE A 216 -3.00 3.03 -8.79
N GLY A 217 -4.01 2.30 -9.23
CA GLY A 217 -4.38 2.30 -10.64
C GLY A 217 -4.47 3.73 -11.17
N GLY A 218 -3.92 3.98 -12.36
CA GLY A 218 -3.98 5.29 -13.01
C GLY A 218 -5.42 5.81 -13.12
N ARG A 219 -5.61 6.98 -13.68
CA ARG A 219 -6.96 7.55 -13.84
C ARG A 219 -7.86 6.59 -14.61
N SER A 220 -8.88 6.06 -13.94
CA SER A 220 -9.86 5.19 -14.59
C SER A 220 -10.58 5.93 -15.70
N PRO A 221 -10.69 5.34 -16.90
CA PRO A 221 -11.50 5.91 -17.96
C PRO A 221 -12.98 6.06 -17.56
N ASP A 222 -13.69 6.97 -18.18
CA ASP A 222 -15.15 7.02 -18.06
C ASP A 222 -15.78 5.85 -18.82
N TYR A 223 -16.19 4.83 -18.07
CA TYR A 223 -16.83 3.63 -18.64
C TYR A 223 -18.29 3.83 -19.05
N SER A 224 -18.93 4.94 -18.62
CA SER A 224 -20.38 5.12 -18.78
C SER A 224 -20.85 5.15 -20.23
N LYS A 225 -19.98 5.55 -21.15
CA LYS A 225 -20.25 5.67 -22.58
C LYS A 225 -19.70 4.51 -23.42
N MET A 226 -19.12 3.48 -22.77
CA MET A 226 -18.50 2.37 -23.48
C MET A 226 -19.38 1.13 -23.53
N PRO A 227 -19.45 0.41 -24.67
CA PRO A 227 -20.07 -0.91 -24.70
C PRO A 227 -19.40 -1.87 -23.72
N GLN A 228 -20.17 -2.77 -23.10
CA GLN A 228 -19.67 -3.68 -22.04
C GLN A 228 -18.43 -4.50 -22.45
N TYR A 229 -18.40 -4.97 -23.71
CA TYR A 229 -17.23 -5.72 -24.19
C TYR A 229 -15.95 -4.87 -24.29
N VAL A 230 -16.09 -3.56 -24.54
CA VAL A 230 -14.98 -2.61 -24.52
C VAL A 230 -14.52 -2.37 -23.09
N VAL A 231 -15.47 -2.15 -22.16
CA VAL A 231 -15.20 -1.96 -20.73
C VAL A 231 -14.33 -3.09 -20.19
N ARG A 232 -14.68 -4.35 -20.49
CA ARG A 232 -13.90 -5.52 -20.03
C ARG A 232 -12.46 -5.52 -20.55
N ARG A 233 -12.23 -5.12 -21.80
CA ARG A 233 -10.89 -5.02 -22.40
C ARG A 233 -10.07 -3.90 -21.76
N VAL A 234 -10.67 -2.74 -21.56
CA VAL A 234 -10.02 -1.60 -20.89
C VAL A 234 -9.67 -1.96 -19.44
N GLN A 235 -10.57 -2.62 -18.72
CA GLN A 235 -10.27 -3.10 -17.36
C GLN A 235 -9.11 -4.10 -17.34
N ALA A 236 -9.08 -5.07 -18.27
CA ALA A 236 -7.98 -6.03 -18.36
C ALA A 236 -6.63 -5.34 -18.59
N THR A 237 -6.58 -4.38 -19.55
CA THR A 237 -5.38 -3.58 -19.80
C THR A 237 -4.96 -2.79 -18.55
N HIS A 238 -5.91 -2.11 -17.93
CA HIS A 238 -5.64 -1.28 -16.76
C HIS A 238 -5.10 -2.08 -15.58
N ILE A 239 -5.77 -3.20 -15.23
CA ILE A 239 -5.32 -4.08 -14.13
C ILE A 239 -3.95 -4.69 -14.43
N THR A 240 -3.67 -5.07 -15.68
CA THR A 240 -2.37 -5.64 -16.06
C THR A 240 -1.23 -4.61 -15.99
N SER A 241 -1.51 -3.34 -16.25
CA SER A 241 -0.48 -2.29 -16.36
C SER A 241 -0.31 -1.44 -15.10
N PHE A 242 -1.18 -1.56 -14.09
CA PHE A 242 -1.17 -0.56 -13.01
C PHE A 242 0.11 -0.57 -12.17
N GLN A 243 0.72 -1.72 -11.95
CA GLN A 243 2.00 -1.83 -11.26
C GLN A 243 3.14 -1.11 -12.02
N MET A 244 3.10 -1.10 -13.35
CA MET A 244 4.12 -0.45 -14.18
C MET A 244 4.14 1.08 -14.02
N HIS A 245 3.05 1.70 -13.55
CA HIS A 245 3.01 3.14 -13.27
C HIS A 245 3.99 3.54 -12.16
N MET A 246 4.39 2.60 -11.30
CA MET A 246 5.40 2.83 -10.27
C MET A 246 6.80 3.07 -10.86
N GLY A 247 7.05 2.64 -12.10
CA GLY A 247 8.32 2.90 -12.79
C GLY A 247 8.58 4.39 -12.98
N TYR A 248 7.58 5.15 -13.41
CA TYR A 248 7.71 6.60 -13.55
C TYR A 248 7.97 7.30 -12.21
N MET A 249 7.30 6.85 -11.15
CA MET A 249 7.51 7.36 -9.79
C MET A 249 8.95 7.10 -9.32
N LEU A 250 9.45 5.87 -9.49
CA LEU A 250 10.82 5.49 -9.10
C LEU A 250 11.87 6.31 -9.85
N MET A 251 11.73 6.44 -11.18
CA MET A 251 12.63 7.25 -11.99
C MET A 251 12.61 8.71 -11.56
N SER A 252 11.43 9.28 -11.36
CA SER A 252 11.26 10.67 -10.91
C SER A 252 11.92 10.92 -9.57
N LEU A 253 11.78 10.00 -8.62
CA LEU A 253 12.37 10.10 -7.29
C LEU A 253 13.90 10.05 -7.33
N ILE A 254 14.48 9.08 -8.07
CA ILE A 254 15.93 8.93 -8.14
C ILE A 254 16.55 10.14 -8.86
N PHE A 255 16.03 10.52 -10.03
CA PHE A 255 16.56 11.67 -10.78
C PHE A 255 16.28 13.03 -10.12
N SER A 256 15.34 13.11 -9.17
CA SER A 256 15.16 14.32 -8.36
C SER A 256 16.37 14.64 -7.48
N GLY A 257 17.28 13.69 -7.24
CA GLY A 257 18.40 13.80 -6.34
C GLY A 257 18.00 13.74 -4.85
N ALA A 258 16.73 13.48 -4.52
CA ALA A 258 16.28 13.39 -3.11
C ALA A 258 17.05 12.30 -2.35
N LEU A 259 17.29 11.15 -2.98
CA LEU A 259 18.03 10.06 -2.34
C LEU A 259 19.52 10.39 -2.12
N GLU A 260 20.11 11.28 -2.89
CA GLU A 260 21.46 11.80 -2.64
C GLU A 260 21.48 12.80 -1.48
N ARG A 261 20.55 13.75 -1.49
CA ARG A 261 20.48 14.77 -0.42
C ARG A 261 20.08 14.19 0.93
N PHE A 262 19.30 13.12 0.95
CA PHE A 262 18.73 12.50 2.16
C PHE A 262 19.14 11.02 2.29
N PRO A 263 20.41 10.72 2.68
CA PRO A 263 20.95 9.35 2.65
C PRO A 263 20.28 8.37 3.64
N ASN A 264 19.57 8.84 4.68
CA ASN A 264 18.80 7.98 5.58
C ASN A 264 17.34 7.77 5.10
N LEU A 265 16.90 8.51 4.09
CA LEU A 265 15.57 8.31 3.50
C LEU A 265 15.47 6.89 2.93
N LYS A 266 14.43 6.16 3.31
CA LYS A 266 14.09 4.85 2.77
C LYS A 266 12.74 4.92 2.07
N ILE A 267 12.68 4.33 0.88
CA ILE A 267 11.47 4.32 0.04
C ILE A 267 11.02 2.89 -0.15
N VAL A 268 9.73 2.66 0.01
CA VAL A 268 9.09 1.38 -0.29
C VAL A 268 8.06 1.58 -1.39
N ILE A 269 8.16 0.78 -2.42
CA ILE A 269 7.18 0.74 -3.50
C ILE A 269 6.26 -0.44 -3.23
N GLY A 270 5.06 -0.15 -2.72
CA GLY A 270 4.06 -1.15 -2.36
C GLY A 270 3.33 -1.71 -3.56
N GLU A 271 3.05 -3.02 -3.55
CA GLU A 271 2.32 -3.76 -4.59
C GLU A 271 2.85 -3.50 -6.02
N ALA A 272 4.16 -3.34 -6.15
CA ALA A 272 4.74 -2.84 -7.38
C ALA A 272 5.06 -3.93 -8.41
N GLY A 273 5.06 -5.21 -8.01
CA GLY A 273 5.73 -6.24 -8.81
C GLY A 273 7.24 -5.97 -8.90
N LEU A 274 7.98 -6.85 -9.51
CA LEU A 274 9.44 -6.82 -9.52
C LEU A 274 10.05 -6.82 -10.93
N GLY A 275 9.44 -7.54 -11.87
CA GLY A 275 10.05 -7.90 -13.14
C GLY A 275 10.41 -6.73 -14.06
N TRP A 276 9.79 -5.57 -13.89
CA TRP A 276 10.07 -4.35 -14.64
C TRP A 276 11.24 -3.53 -14.07
N ILE A 277 11.56 -3.68 -12.78
CA ILE A 277 12.53 -2.84 -12.06
C ILE A 277 13.94 -2.98 -12.66
N PRO A 278 14.50 -4.19 -12.91
CA PRO A 278 15.84 -4.31 -13.46
C PRO A 278 16.03 -3.61 -14.80
N TYR A 279 15.02 -3.68 -15.67
CA TYR A 279 15.05 -2.94 -16.94
C TYR A 279 15.15 -1.42 -16.72
N VAL A 280 14.32 -0.90 -15.83
CA VAL A 280 14.31 0.54 -15.50
C VAL A 280 15.64 0.98 -14.92
N LEU A 281 16.21 0.23 -13.98
CA LEU A 281 17.49 0.55 -13.35
C LEU A 281 18.64 0.59 -14.37
N GLN A 282 18.73 -0.42 -15.23
CA GLN A 282 19.75 -0.44 -16.29
C GLN A 282 19.59 0.71 -17.26
N HIS A 283 18.35 1.02 -17.65
CA HIS A 283 18.10 2.10 -18.60
C HIS A 283 18.40 3.47 -17.99
N MET A 284 18.07 3.68 -16.72
CA MET A 284 18.46 4.90 -16.00
C MET A 284 19.98 5.09 -15.93
N ASP A 285 20.74 4.02 -15.70
CA ASP A 285 22.20 4.09 -15.67
C ASP A 285 22.77 4.46 -17.04
N LEU A 286 22.25 3.88 -18.13
CA LEU A 286 22.66 4.19 -19.49
C LEU A 286 22.39 5.65 -19.85
N GLU A 287 21.19 6.14 -19.61
CA GLU A 287 20.81 7.52 -19.92
C GLU A 287 21.60 8.52 -19.06
N TRP A 288 21.83 8.20 -17.79
CA TRP A 288 22.64 9.04 -16.92
C TRP A 288 24.11 9.10 -17.40
N GLU A 289 24.69 7.97 -17.81
CA GLU A 289 26.05 7.94 -18.35
C GLU A 289 26.20 8.69 -19.66
N ASP A 290 25.18 8.65 -20.52
CA ASP A 290 25.22 9.26 -21.84
C ASP A 290 24.97 10.77 -21.83
N GLN A 291 23.95 11.23 -21.10
CA GLN A 291 23.49 12.63 -21.25
C GLN A 291 23.11 13.37 -19.97
N PHE A 292 23.06 12.71 -18.78
CA PHE A 292 22.59 13.32 -17.53
C PHE A 292 23.61 13.28 -16.38
N LYS A 293 24.91 13.24 -16.71
CA LYS A 293 25.98 13.30 -15.69
C LYS A 293 26.10 14.65 -14.97
N ASP A 294 25.49 15.68 -15.49
CA ASP A 294 25.40 17.01 -14.91
C ASP A 294 24.36 17.11 -13.77
N LEU A 295 23.50 16.08 -13.62
CA LEU A 295 22.66 15.98 -12.42
C LEU A 295 23.54 15.73 -11.19
N ASP A 296 23.19 16.35 -10.06
CA ASP A 296 23.90 16.25 -8.79
C ASP A 296 23.78 14.86 -8.13
N LEU A 297 24.01 13.79 -8.89
CA LEU A 297 24.05 12.41 -8.44
C LEU A 297 25.50 11.94 -8.33
N LYS A 298 25.93 11.50 -7.14
CA LYS A 298 27.30 11.01 -6.90
C LYS A 298 27.51 9.54 -7.23
N MET A 299 26.43 8.82 -7.47
CA MET A 299 26.39 7.40 -7.79
C MET A 299 25.52 7.17 -9.03
N LYS A 300 25.63 5.99 -9.63
CA LYS A 300 24.67 5.57 -10.67
C LYS A 300 23.24 5.51 -10.10
N PRO A 301 22.24 5.81 -10.91
CA PRO A 301 20.83 5.67 -10.50
C PRO A 301 20.50 4.34 -9.83
N SER A 302 20.97 3.22 -10.36
CA SER A 302 20.75 1.90 -9.78
C SER A 302 21.36 1.73 -8.36
N GLU A 303 22.43 2.42 -8.03
CA GLU A 303 23.06 2.32 -6.71
C GLU A 303 22.20 2.96 -5.62
N TYR A 304 21.35 3.97 -5.96
CA TYR A 304 20.36 4.51 -5.03
C TYR A 304 19.25 3.51 -4.74
N TRP A 305 18.86 2.70 -5.73
CA TRP A 305 17.93 1.59 -5.51
C TRP A 305 18.49 0.64 -4.43
N TYR A 306 19.68 0.12 -4.64
CA TYR A 306 20.28 -0.83 -3.71
C TYR A 306 20.51 -0.25 -2.31
N ARG A 307 20.76 1.04 -2.19
CA ARG A 307 21.04 1.72 -0.91
C ARG A 307 19.79 2.03 -0.11
N GLN A 308 18.68 2.42 -0.75
CA GLN A 308 17.57 3.11 -0.08
C GLN A 308 16.17 2.64 -0.49
N CYS A 309 16.01 1.87 -1.55
CA CYS A 309 14.69 1.51 -2.08
C CYS A 309 14.34 0.05 -1.82
N TYR A 310 13.07 -0.21 -1.68
CA TYR A 310 12.50 -1.54 -1.50
C TYR A 310 11.23 -1.66 -2.35
N ALA A 311 10.91 -2.90 -2.77
CA ALA A 311 9.62 -3.19 -3.41
C ALA A 311 8.90 -4.33 -2.71
N THR A 312 7.57 -4.25 -2.67
CA THR A 312 6.73 -5.38 -2.29
C THR A 312 6.08 -6.03 -3.51
N TYR A 313 5.83 -7.32 -3.43
CA TYR A 313 5.17 -8.09 -4.47
C TYR A 313 4.38 -9.25 -3.86
N GLN A 314 3.31 -9.67 -4.53
CA GLN A 314 2.50 -10.82 -4.13
C GLN A 314 2.97 -12.09 -4.84
N THR A 315 3.05 -12.03 -6.17
CA THR A 315 3.52 -13.09 -7.06
C THR A 315 4.14 -12.48 -8.31
N ASP A 316 5.41 -12.76 -8.58
CA ASP A 316 6.13 -12.29 -9.77
C ASP A 316 7.24 -13.27 -10.16
N PRO A 317 6.91 -14.36 -10.87
CA PRO A 317 7.91 -15.33 -11.29
C PRO A 317 9.03 -14.77 -12.18
N VAL A 318 8.78 -13.66 -12.87
CA VAL A 318 9.80 -12.96 -13.69
C VAL A 318 10.76 -12.24 -12.77
N GLY A 319 10.25 -11.46 -11.83
CA GLY A 319 11.06 -10.73 -10.86
C GLY A 319 11.93 -11.65 -10.01
N ILE A 320 11.39 -12.78 -9.57
CA ILE A 320 12.16 -13.77 -8.80
C ILE A 320 13.33 -14.36 -9.60
N ARG A 321 13.19 -14.54 -10.93
CA ARG A 321 14.31 -14.96 -11.78
C ARG A 321 15.36 -13.87 -12.00
N LEU A 322 15.04 -12.64 -11.68
CA LEU A 322 15.91 -11.47 -11.86
C LEU A 322 16.46 -10.95 -10.50
N LEU A 323 16.39 -11.74 -9.43
CA LEU A 323 16.83 -11.33 -8.09
C LEU A 323 18.29 -10.85 -8.04
N ASP A 324 19.17 -11.43 -8.85
CA ASP A 324 20.57 -11.00 -8.95
C ASP A 324 20.71 -9.54 -9.44
N LEU A 325 19.71 -9.06 -10.22
CA LEU A 325 19.67 -7.69 -10.74
C LEU A 325 18.81 -6.76 -9.86
N LEU A 326 17.97 -7.32 -8.99
CA LEU A 326 17.13 -6.58 -8.06
C LEU A 326 17.80 -6.31 -6.71
N GLY A 327 18.61 -7.28 -6.26
CA GLY A 327 19.11 -7.32 -4.90
C GLY A 327 18.14 -8.00 -3.94
N GLU A 328 18.53 -9.13 -3.36
CA GLU A 328 17.70 -9.86 -2.38
C GLU A 328 17.37 -9.04 -1.14
N ASP A 329 18.19 -8.04 -0.81
CA ASP A 329 18.00 -7.14 0.35
C ASP A 329 16.97 -6.02 0.09
N ASN A 330 16.52 -5.87 -1.15
CA ASN A 330 15.61 -4.80 -1.59
C ASN A 330 14.18 -5.27 -1.89
N VAL A 331 13.92 -6.56 -1.70
CA VAL A 331 12.64 -7.20 -2.03
C VAL A 331 11.96 -7.72 -0.78
N MET A 332 10.67 -7.46 -0.64
CA MET A 332 9.83 -7.99 0.43
C MET A 332 8.57 -8.62 -0.17
N TRP A 333 8.19 -9.77 0.36
CA TRP A 333 6.94 -10.41 -0.02
C TRP A 333 5.77 -9.85 0.78
N GLY A 334 4.56 -9.80 0.17
CA GLY A 334 3.30 -9.44 0.80
C GLY A 334 2.13 -10.25 0.26
N SER A 335 1.14 -10.54 1.09
CA SER A 335 -0.05 -11.30 0.71
C SER A 335 -1.09 -10.46 0.00
N ASP A 336 -1.02 -9.14 0.19
CA ASP A 336 -2.02 -8.16 -0.24
C ASP A 336 -3.43 -8.46 0.31
N TYR A 337 -3.50 -9.05 1.51
CA TYR A 337 -4.77 -9.35 2.16
C TYR A 337 -5.50 -8.06 2.55
N PRO A 338 -6.78 -7.86 2.19
CA PRO A 338 -7.75 -8.80 1.63
C PRO A 338 -8.10 -8.55 0.16
N HIS A 339 -7.20 -8.02 -0.63
CA HIS A 339 -7.51 -7.67 -2.01
C HIS A 339 -7.71 -8.90 -2.92
N PRO A 340 -8.60 -8.81 -3.95
CA PRO A 340 -8.91 -9.95 -4.82
C PRO A 340 -7.76 -10.37 -5.74
N ASP A 341 -6.75 -9.56 -5.92
CA ASP A 341 -5.51 -9.83 -6.63
C ASP A 341 -4.38 -10.31 -5.71
N GLY A 342 -4.61 -10.27 -4.39
CA GLY A 342 -3.76 -10.89 -3.40
C GLY A 342 -3.76 -12.42 -3.45
N ILE A 343 -2.95 -13.06 -2.61
CA ILE A 343 -2.76 -14.52 -2.60
C ILE A 343 -3.30 -15.19 -1.33
N TRP A 344 -3.76 -14.43 -0.36
CA TRP A 344 -4.45 -14.99 0.80
C TRP A 344 -5.69 -15.80 0.38
N PRO A 345 -5.98 -16.99 0.96
CA PRO A 345 -5.38 -17.63 2.14
C PRO A 345 -4.34 -18.72 1.81
N ASP A 346 -3.63 -18.61 0.70
CA ASP A 346 -2.78 -19.65 0.15
C ASP A 346 -1.30 -19.27 0.10
N SER A 347 -0.90 -18.32 0.94
CA SER A 347 0.45 -17.72 0.91
C SER A 347 1.57 -18.74 1.00
N GLN A 348 1.44 -19.78 1.83
CA GLN A 348 2.49 -20.79 1.98
C GLN A 348 2.72 -21.58 0.69
N GLU A 349 1.63 -21.95 -0.03
CA GLU A 349 1.72 -22.64 -1.30
C GLU A 349 2.41 -21.79 -2.38
N PHE A 350 2.04 -20.50 -2.44
CA PHE A 350 2.65 -19.55 -3.38
C PHE A 350 4.13 -19.34 -3.09
N LEU A 351 4.51 -19.10 -1.84
CA LEU A 351 5.90 -18.92 -1.42
C LEU A 351 6.76 -20.16 -1.72
N GLU A 352 6.25 -21.36 -1.42
CA GLU A 352 6.99 -22.58 -1.66
C GLU A 352 7.24 -22.79 -3.16
N ARG A 353 6.21 -22.61 -3.98
CA ARG A 353 6.31 -22.75 -5.43
C ARG A 353 7.22 -21.71 -6.06
N GLU A 354 7.04 -20.43 -5.72
CA GLU A 354 7.71 -19.32 -6.38
C GLU A 354 9.17 -19.17 -5.96
N LEU A 355 9.46 -19.41 -4.69
CA LEU A 355 10.81 -19.32 -4.14
C LEU A 355 11.57 -20.66 -4.14
N SER A 356 11.07 -21.68 -4.83
CA SER A 356 11.71 -23.01 -4.86
C SER A 356 13.14 -23.02 -5.40
N GLY A 357 13.47 -22.09 -6.31
CA GLY A 357 14.82 -21.90 -6.87
C GLY A 357 15.70 -20.88 -6.15
N VAL A 358 15.17 -20.22 -5.12
CA VAL A 358 15.89 -19.20 -4.35
C VAL A 358 16.63 -19.85 -3.19
N SER A 359 17.85 -19.37 -2.87
CA SER A 359 18.62 -19.84 -1.73
C SER A 359 17.84 -19.73 -0.42
N ALA A 360 18.15 -20.56 0.57
CA ALA A 360 17.50 -20.49 1.88
C ALA A 360 17.73 -19.12 2.55
N GLU A 361 18.86 -18.47 2.29
CA GLU A 361 19.14 -17.12 2.77
C GLU A 361 18.29 -16.09 2.05
N GLY A 362 18.23 -16.09 0.72
CA GLY A 362 17.43 -15.19 -0.08
C GLY A 362 15.94 -15.32 0.25
N ARG A 363 15.45 -16.57 0.36
CA ARG A 363 14.06 -16.81 0.81
C ARG A 363 13.78 -16.15 2.16
N ARG A 364 14.66 -16.35 3.14
CA ARG A 364 14.50 -15.75 4.47
C ARG A 364 14.53 -14.23 4.44
N LYS A 365 15.42 -13.63 3.63
CA LYS A 365 15.47 -12.17 3.43
C LYS A 365 14.14 -11.64 2.88
N ILE A 366 13.66 -12.22 1.81
CA ILE A 366 12.45 -11.79 1.11
C ILE A 366 11.20 -11.94 1.96
N THR A 367 11.08 -13.05 2.69
CA THR A 367 9.87 -13.36 3.46
C THR A 367 9.87 -12.81 4.87
N ARG A 368 11.02 -12.30 5.38
CA ARG A 368 11.14 -11.92 6.78
C ARG A 368 12.15 -10.82 7.07
N ASP A 369 13.45 -11.09 6.80
CA ASP A 369 14.55 -10.33 7.39
C ASP A 369 14.57 -8.87 6.93
N ASN A 370 14.23 -8.61 5.66
CA ASN A 370 14.16 -7.26 5.11
C ASN A 370 13.05 -6.44 5.80
N ALA A 371 11.87 -7.04 5.99
CA ALA A 371 10.78 -6.40 6.73
C ALA A 371 11.16 -6.18 8.20
N MET A 372 11.75 -7.17 8.87
CA MET A 372 12.22 -7.02 10.26
C MET A 372 13.19 -5.85 10.41
N LYS A 373 14.18 -5.77 9.53
CA LYS A 373 15.19 -4.71 9.53
C LYS A 373 14.58 -3.35 9.27
N LEU A 374 13.75 -3.24 8.22
CA LEU A 374 13.18 -1.96 7.80
C LEU A 374 12.20 -1.39 8.83
N TYR A 375 11.32 -2.24 9.38
CA TYR A 375 10.29 -1.83 10.34
C TYR A 375 10.70 -2.03 11.80
N ARG A 376 11.97 -2.37 12.06
CA ARG A 376 12.53 -2.52 13.41
C ARG A 376 11.73 -3.50 14.27
N LEU A 377 11.37 -4.65 13.67
CA LEU A 377 10.76 -5.76 14.39
C LEU A 377 11.85 -6.60 15.05
N SER A 378 11.60 -7.03 16.28
CA SER A 378 12.54 -7.87 17.04
C SER A 378 11.91 -9.22 17.38
N ASN A 379 12.73 -10.30 17.30
CA ASN A 379 12.32 -11.65 17.71
C ASN A 379 12.01 -11.75 19.21
#